data_4ef3e8a261128baef9f97a78f4e9c3f2
#
_entry.id   4ef3e8a261128baef9f97a78f4e9c3f2
#
_cell.length_a   1.000
_cell.length_b   1.000
_cell.length_c   1.000
_cell.angle_alpha   90.00
_cell.angle_beta   90.00
_cell.angle_gamma   90.00
#
_symmetry.space_group_name_H-M   'P 1'
#
loop_
_entity.id
_entity.type
_entity.pdbx_description
1 polymer ?
#
loop_
_entity_poly.entity_id
_entity_poly.type
_entity_poly.pdbx_seq_one_letter_code
_entity_poly.pdbx_strand_id
1 'polypeptide(L)'
;EMTSSLVGSEMCIRDRTYAALYFAFELITENDLSKLNGSMYSYFIVNGILLLFTYPLLFLLEKTFGFTSNVTLVELSNINSPLLRRLSETVPGTFQHSMQVANLAAEAANRIGAKSQLVRTGALYHDIGKMENPVFFTENQSGGVNPHKNLSYEQSAQVIISHVTDGLKLAEKNNLPKVIKDFISTHHGKGKTKYFYISWKNEHPDEEPNEELFTYPGPNPFTRETAILMMADAVEAASRSLPEYTEESINNLVEKIIDSQVEEGFFKECPITFKDIAIVKSVFKEKLKTIYHTRISYPELKK
;
A
#
# COMPACT_ATOMS: atom_id res chain seq x y z
N GLU A 1 -9.01 -13.79 -10.95
CA GLU A 1 -9.76 -15.05 -11.00
C GLU A 1 -10.13 -15.61 -9.61
N MET A 2 -9.24 -15.56 -8.59
CA MET A 2 -9.54 -16.11 -7.25
C MET A 2 -10.60 -15.33 -6.48
N THR A 3 -10.63 -14.00 -6.54
CA THR A 3 -11.60 -13.17 -5.82
C THR A 3 -12.99 -13.18 -6.47
N SER A 4 -13.06 -13.22 -7.79
CA SER A 4 -14.32 -13.44 -8.51
C SER A 4 -14.89 -14.84 -8.20
N SER A 5 -14.02 -15.84 -8.06
CA SER A 5 -14.37 -17.20 -7.63
C SER A 5 -14.89 -17.23 -6.19
N LEU A 6 -14.29 -16.49 -5.24
CA LEU A 6 -14.72 -16.44 -3.84
C LEU A 6 -16.07 -15.74 -3.68
N VAL A 7 -16.26 -14.57 -4.29
CA VAL A 7 -17.55 -13.86 -4.27
C VAL A 7 -18.64 -14.69 -4.95
N GLY A 8 -18.33 -15.29 -6.10
CA GLY A 8 -19.25 -16.19 -6.78
C GLY A 8 -19.59 -17.41 -5.94
N SER A 9 -18.64 -17.99 -5.21
CA SER A 9 -18.88 -19.14 -4.32
C SER A 9 -19.74 -18.76 -3.10
N GLU A 10 -19.49 -17.62 -2.45
CA GLU A 10 -20.32 -17.14 -1.33
C GLU A 10 -21.76 -16.85 -1.76
N MET A 11 -21.94 -16.24 -2.92
CA MET A 11 -23.27 -15.99 -3.49
C MET A 11 -24.00 -17.29 -3.82
N CYS A 12 -23.33 -18.25 -4.44
CA CYS A 12 -23.90 -19.59 -4.70
C CYS A 12 -24.24 -20.34 -3.42
N ILE A 13 -23.42 -20.26 -2.37
CA ILE A 13 -23.70 -20.89 -1.08
C ILE A 13 -24.95 -20.28 -0.46
N ARG A 14 -25.06 -18.96 -0.46
CA ARG A 14 -26.22 -18.24 0.10
C ARG A 14 -27.51 -18.60 -0.62
N ASP A 15 -27.52 -18.59 -1.96
CA ASP A 15 -28.73 -18.91 -2.73
C ASP A 15 -29.15 -20.37 -2.55
N ARG A 16 -28.20 -21.31 -2.50
CA ARG A 16 -28.47 -22.72 -2.16
C ARG A 16 -29.01 -22.88 -0.75
N THR A 17 -28.47 -22.11 0.21
CA THR A 17 -28.95 -22.16 1.59
C THR A 17 -30.38 -21.63 1.69
N TYR A 18 -30.73 -20.53 1.02
CA TYR A 18 -32.10 -20.05 0.97
C TYR A 18 -33.06 -21.02 0.33
N ALA A 19 -32.68 -21.65 -0.79
CA ALA A 19 -33.51 -22.66 -1.45
C ALA A 19 -33.72 -23.88 -0.57
N ALA A 20 -32.69 -24.35 0.14
CA ALA A 20 -32.78 -25.46 1.07
C ALA A 20 -33.63 -25.14 2.30
N LEU A 21 -33.47 -23.97 2.89
CA LEU A 21 -34.29 -23.51 4.03
C LEU A 21 -35.75 -23.31 3.64
N TYR A 22 -36.02 -22.80 2.45
CA TYR A 22 -37.38 -22.65 1.94
C TYR A 22 -38.02 -24.03 1.69
N PHE A 23 -37.27 -24.98 1.09
CA PHE A 23 -37.72 -26.36 0.91
C PHE A 23 -38.07 -26.99 2.26
N ALA A 24 -37.19 -26.87 3.25
CA ALA A 24 -37.43 -27.42 4.59
C ALA A 24 -38.69 -26.78 5.25
N PHE A 25 -38.85 -25.46 5.09
CA PHE A 25 -40.01 -24.74 5.60
C PHE A 25 -41.32 -25.21 4.95
N GLU A 26 -41.39 -25.35 3.61
CA GLU A 26 -42.56 -25.86 2.91
C GLU A 26 -42.87 -27.31 3.30
N LEU A 27 -41.85 -28.14 3.45
CA LEU A 27 -42.03 -29.52 3.87
C LEU A 27 -42.64 -29.65 5.27
N ILE A 28 -42.23 -28.77 6.20
CA ILE A 28 -42.74 -28.73 7.57
C ILE A 28 -44.18 -28.20 7.61
N THR A 29 -44.48 -27.18 6.80
CA THR A 29 -45.80 -26.49 6.82
C THR A 29 -46.87 -27.30 6.05
N GLU A 30 -46.57 -27.80 4.89
CA GLU A 30 -47.54 -28.48 4.03
C GLU A 30 -47.61 -29.97 4.29
N ASN A 31 -46.56 -30.57 4.88
CA ASN A 31 -46.44 -32.02 5.18
C ASN A 31 -46.79 -32.94 3.98
N ASP A 32 -46.71 -32.43 2.76
CA ASP A 32 -47.05 -33.10 1.50
C ASP A 32 -46.18 -32.57 0.36
N LEU A 33 -45.34 -33.43 -0.19
CA LEU A 33 -44.41 -33.10 -1.29
C LEU A 33 -45.12 -32.68 -2.58
N SER A 34 -46.37 -33.10 -2.77
CA SER A 34 -47.17 -32.78 -3.97
C SER A 34 -47.64 -31.32 -4.00
N LYS A 35 -47.62 -30.66 -2.87
CA LYS A 35 -48.07 -29.25 -2.71
C LYS A 35 -46.94 -28.24 -2.75
N LEU A 36 -45.70 -28.65 -2.99
CA LEU A 36 -44.57 -27.74 -3.09
C LEU A 36 -44.78 -26.71 -4.16
N ASN A 37 -44.63 -25.42 -3.78
CA ASN A 37 -44.82 -24.33 -4.71
C ASN A 37 -43.55 -24.03 -5.53
N GLY A 38 -43.48 -24.60 -6.73
CA GLY A 38 -42.35 -24.42 -7.63
C GLY A 38 -42.10 -23.01 -8.08
N SER A 39 -43.04 -22.06 -7.91
CA SER A 39 -42.90 -20.70 -8.34
C SER A 39 -41.83 -19.93 -7.55
N MET A 40 -41.65 -20.19 -6.25
CA MET A 40 -40.60 -19.55 -5.45
C MET A 40 -39.20 -19.97 -5.89
N TYR A 41 -39.00 -21.18 -6.34
CA TYR A 41 -37.71 -21.61 -6.88
C TYR A 41 -37.32 -20.86 -8.17
N SER A 42 -38.31 -20.47 -8.99
CA SER A 42 -38.05 -19.63 -10.16
C SER A 42 -37.53 -18.25 -9.76
N TYR A 43 -38.04 -17.67 -8.66
CA TYR A 43 -37.49 -16.40 -8.13
C TYR A 43 -36.08 -16.55 -7.60
N PHE A 44 -35.69 -17.67 -6.94
CA PHE A 44 -34.33 -17.93 -6.55
C PHE A 44 -33.39 -18.05 -7.76
N ILE A 45 -33.84 -18.72 -8.82
CA ILE A 45 -33.08 -18.83 -10.09
C ILE A 45 -32.87 -17.43 -10.71
N VAL A 46 -33.93 -16.62 -10.81
CA VAL A 46 -33.86 -15.25 -11.33
C VAL A 46 -32.93 -14.40 -10.48
N ASN A 47 -33.04 -14.49 -9.16
CA ASN A 47 -32.15 -13.78 -8.24
C ASN A 47 -30.69 -14.19 -8.45
N GLY A 48 -30.41 -15.50 -8.56
CA GLY A 48 -29.06 -16.00 -8.87
C GLY A 48 -28.50 -15.44 -10.17
N ILE A 49 -29.32 -15.38 -11.24
CA ILE A 49 -28.94 -14.77 -12.52
C ILE A 49 -28.67 -13.26 -12.35
N LEU A 50 -29.53 -12.52 -11.66
CA LEU A 50 -29.32 -11.08 -11.40
C LEU A 50 -28.06 -10.84 -10.59
N LEU A 51 -27.74 -11.67 -9.63
CA LEU A 51 -26.52 -11.58 -8.84
C LEU A 51 -25.25 -11.76 -9.70
N LEU A 52 -25.28 -12.62 -10.72
CA LEU A 52 -24.18 -12.74 -11.68
C LEU A 52 -23.91 -11.44 -12.43
N PHE A 53 -24.93 -10.62 -12.67
CA PHE A 53 -24.79 -9.32 -13.33
C PHE A 53 -24.28 -8.22 -12.38
N THR A 54 -24.29 -8.44 -11.07
CA THR A 54 -23.83 -7.42 -10.10
C THR A 54 -22.35 -7.06 -10.29
N TYR A 55 -21.52 -8.05 -10.64
CA TYR A 55 -20.08 -7.85 -10.82
C TYR A 55 -19.74 -6.99 -12.06
N PRO A 56 -20.24 -7.33 -13.27
CA PRO A 56 -20.10 -6.46 -14.43
C PRO A 56 -20.71 -5.07 -14.23
N LEU A 57 -21.84 -4.98 -13.52
CA LEU A 57 -22.48 -3.70 -13.20
C LEU A 57 -21.60 -2.85 -12.27
N LEU A 58 -20.98 -3.44 -11.25
CA LEU A 58 -20.06 -2.74 -10.38
C LEU A 58 -18.89 -2.14 -11.19
N PHE A 59 -18.28 -2.92 -12.07
CA PHE A 59 -17.22 -2.44 -12.96
C PHE A 59 -17.69 -1.27 -13.85
N LEU A 60 -18.90 -1.37 -14.41
CA LEU A 60 -19.47 -0.30 -15.21
C LEU A 60 -19.69 0.98 -14.40
N LEU A 61 -20.18 0.85 -13.16
CA LEU A 61 -20.37 1.97 -12.23
C LEU A 61 -19.04 2.60 -11.82
N GLU A 62 -18.04 1.80 -11.50
CA GLU A 62 -16.69 2.30 -11.20
C GLU A 62 -16.12 3.13 -12.37
N LYS A 63 -16.23 2.60 -13.58
CA LYS A 63 -15.75 3.28 -14.78
C LYS A 63 -16.52 4.57 -15.08
N THR A 64 -17.84 4.57 -14.85
CA THR A 64 -18.72 5.71 -15.17
C THR A 64 -18.57 6.83 -14.14
N PHE A 65 -18.50 6.49 -12.86
CA PHE A 65 -18.46 7.45 -11.76
C PHE A 65 -17.05 7.72 -11.20
N GLY A 66 -16.04 7.00 -11.68
CA GLY A 66 -14.65 7.24 -11.32
C GLY A 66 -14.27 6.90 -9.85
N PHE A 67 -15.07 6.07 -9.16
CA PHE A 67 -14.70 5.56 -7.84
C PHE A 67 -14.05 4.18 -7.95
N THR A 68 -13.41 3.73 -6.88
CA THR A 68 -12.79 2.40 -6.79
C THR A 68 -13.41 1.65 -5.62
N SER A 69 -14.01 0.49 -5.89
CA SER A 69 -14.65 -0.32 -4.85
C SER A 69 -13.61 -1.08 -4.00
N ASN A 70 -14.05 -1.58 -2.85
CA ASN A 70 -13.23 -2.47 -2.04
C ASN A 70 -12.91 -3.78 -2.76
N VAL A 71 -13.78 -4.25 -3.66
CA VAL A 71 -13.54 -5.47 -4.45
C VAL A 71 -12.34 -5.27 -5.36
N THR A 72 -12.31 -4.18 -6.13
CA THR A 72 -11.16 -3.81 -6.98
C THR A 72 -9.89 -3.62 -6.16
N LEU A 73 -9.96 -3.00 -4.98
CA LEU A 73 -8.79 -2.86 -4.10
C LEU A 73 -8.26 -4.21 -3.58
N VAL A 74 -9.14 -5.16 -3.25
CA VAL A 74 -8.74 -6.52 -2.84
C VAL A 74 -8.09 -7.26 -4.02
N GLU A 75 -8.63 -7.16 -5.23
CA GLU A 75 -8.04 -7.74 -6.43
C GLU A 75 -6.64 -7.17 -6.72
N LEU A 76 -6.50 -5.85 -6.65
CA LEU A 76 -5.21 -5.18 -6.81
C LEU A 76 -4.20 -5.55 -5.71
N SER A 77 -4.66 -5.91 -4.51
CA SER A 77 -3.79 -6.37 -3.41
C SER A 77 -3.27 -7.80 -3.59
N ASN A 78 -3.71 -8.51 -4.62
CA ASN A 78 -3.22 -9.85 -4.90
C ASN A 78 -1.76 -9.80 -5.37
N ILE A 79 -0.84 -10.28 -4.53
CA ILE A 79 0.60 -10.29 -4.81
C ILE A 79 0.98 -11.13 -6.03
N ASN A 80 0.11 -12.04 -6.47
CA ASN A 80 0.29 -12.84 -7.67
C ASN A 80 -0.20 -12.11 -8.95
N SER A 81 -0.71 -10.87 -8.84
CA SER A 81 -1.05 -10.06 -10.01
C SER A 81 0.18 -9.83 -10.90
N PRO A 82 0.05 -9.73 -12.22
CA PRO A 82 1.19 -9.66 -13.13
C PRO A 82 2.20 -8.55 -12.79
N LEU A 83 1.71 -7.37 -12.37
CA LEU A 83 2.57 -6.23 -12.05
C LEU A 83 3.31 -6.42 -10.73
N LEU A 84 2.63 -6.87 -9.65
CA LEU A 84 3.26 -7.12 -8.35
C LEU A 84 4.20 -8.32 -8.40
N ARG A 85 3.86 -9.33 -9.19
CA ARG A 85 4.78 -10.45 -9.44
C ARG A 85 6.05 -9.97 -10.15
N ARG A 86 5.93 -9.15 -11.21
CA ARG A 86 7.09 -8.56 -11.87
C ARG A 86 7.91 -7.71 -10.89
N LEU A 87 7.26 -6.93 -10.01
CA LEU A 87 7.94 -6.17 -8.96
C LEU A 87 8.75 -7.08 -8.04
N SER A 88 8.18 -8.18 -7.58
CA SER A 88 8.85 -9.13 -6.68
C SER A 88 10.04 -9.86 -7.34
N GLU A 89 9.98 -10.10 -8.64
CA GLU A 89 11.03 -10.76 -9.42
C GLU A 89 12.16 -9.78 -9.81
N THR A 90 11.83 -8.53 -10.15
CA THR A 90 12.79 -7.52 -10.64
C THR A 90 13.50 -6.78 -9.50
N VAL A 91 12.75 -6.40 -8.45
CA VAL A 91 13.23 -5.60 -7.31
C VAL A 91 12.72 -6.18 -5.99
N PRO A 92 13.23 -7.35 -5.58
CA PRO A 92 12.74 -8.06 -4.39
C PRO A 92 12.90 -7.26 -3.09
N GLY A 93 13.94 -6.43 -2.97
CA GLY A 93 14.13 -5.56 -1.81
C GLY A 93 13.04 -4.50 -1.71
N THR A 94 12.70 -3.84 -2.83
CA THR A 94 11.58 -2.89 -2.90
C THR A 94 10.24 -3.57 -2.63
N PHE A 95 10.02 -4.79 -3.15
CA PHE A 95 8.79 -5.53 -2.87
C PHE A 95 8.63 -5.85 -1.38
N GLN A 96 9.71 -6.29 -0.71
CA GLN A 96 9.67 -6.54 0.74
C GLN A 96 9.41 -5.25 1.53
N HIS A 97 10.05 -4.14 1.15
CA HIS A 97 9.79 -2.82 1.69
C HIS A 97 8.30 -2.45 1.56
N SER A 98 7.75 -2.52 0.35
CA SER A 98 6.34 -2.19 0.08
C SER A 98 5.37 -3.05 0.90
N MET A 99 5.68 -4.33 1.13
CA MET A 99 4.88 -5.21 1.98
C MET A 99 4.91 -4.78 3.46
N GLN A 100 6.06 -4.37 3.96
CA GLN A 100 6.18 -3.89 5.36
C GLN A 100 5.48 -2.55 5.54
N VAL A 101 5.68 -1.61 4.61
CA VAL A 101 4.97 -0.32 4.57
C VAL A 101 3.46 -0.55 4.50
N ALA A 102 2.99 -1.47 3.66
CA ALA A 102 1.58 -1.80 3.54
C ALA A 102 0.97 -2.32 4.86
N ASN A 103 1.70 -3.17 5.59
CA ASN A 103 1.24 -3.68 6.89
C ASN A 103 1.21 -2.57 7.95
N LEU A 104 2.27 -1.76 8.00
CA LEU A 104 2.42 -0.65 8.96
C LEU A 104 1.33 0.42 8.73
N ALA A 105 1.19 0.86 7.49
CA ALA A 105 0.26 1.90 7.10
C ALA A 105 -1.22 1.47 7.24
N ALA A 106 -1.56 0.23 6.87
CA ALA A 106 -2.92 -0.29 6.99
C ALA A 106 -3.39 -0.37 8.45
N GLU A 107 -2.50 -0.77 9.37
CA GLU A 107 -2.84 -0.79 10.80
C GLU A 107 -3.10 0.62 11.34
N ALA A 108 -2.24 1.59 10.98
CA ALA A 108 -2.43 2.97 11.38
C ALA A 108 -3.74 3.56 10.80
N ALA A 109 -4.02 3.28 9.53
CA ALA A 109 -5.27 3.68 8.88
C ALA A 109 -6.50 3.13 9.61
N ASN A 110 -6.45 1.84 9.99
CA ASN A 110 -7.54 1.21 10.75
C ASN A 110 -7.78 1.91 12.10
N ARG A 111 -6.72 2.25 12.83
CA ARG A 111 -6.81 2.91 14.16
C ARG A 111 -7.41 4.30 14.13
N ILE A 112 -7.24 5.05 13.04
CA ILE A 112 -7.81 6.40 12.87
C ILE A 112 -9.11 6.41 12.05
N GLY A 113 -9.64 5.24 11.67
CA GLY A 113 -10.86 5.12 10.86
C GLY A 113 -10.69 5.61 9.43
N ALA A 114 -9.48 5.53 8.87
CA ALA A 114 -9.21 5.73 7.45
C ALA A 114 -9.40 4.42 6.66
N LYS A 115 -9.37 4.49 5.33
CA LYS A 115 -9.60 3.33 4.44
C LYS A 115 -8.38 2.42 4.39
N SER A 116 -8.25 1.49 5.36
CA SER A 116 -7.07 0.64 5.53
C SER A 116 -6.75 -0.23 4.31
N GLN A 117 -7.78 -0.76 3.61
CA GLN A 117 -7.58 -1.53 2.38
C GLN A 117 -7.00 -0.68 1.25
N LEU A 118 -7.46 0.58 1.12
CA LEU A 118 -6.94 1.52 0.14
C LEU A 118 -5.46 1.85 0.41
N VAL A 119 -5.12 2.14 1.67
CA VAL A 119 -3.73 2.41 2.08
C VAL A 119 -2.84 1.20 1.83
N ARG A 120 -3.31 0.00 2.21
CA ARG A 120 -2.59 -1.25 1.96
C ARG A 120 -2.29 -1.44 0.48
N THR A 121 -3.31 -1.28 -0.37
CA THR A 121 -3.15 -1.42 -1.81
C THR A 121 -2.23 -0.35 -2.38
N GLY A 122 -2.41 0.92 -2.01
CA GLY A 122 -1.55 2.02 -2.44
C GLY A 122 -0.08 1.80 -2.08
N ALA A 123 0.18 1.29 -0.87
CA ALA A 123 1.53 0.97 -0.42
C ALA A 123 2.21 -0.14 -1.24
N LEU A 124 1.46 -1.12 -1.76
CA LEU A 124 2.03 -2.17 -2.62
C LEU A 124 2.55 -1.63 -3.96
N TYR A 125 2.00 -0.51 -4.42
CA TYR A 125 2.30 0.07 -5.74
C TYR A 125 3.12 1.36 -5.70
N HIS A 126 3.34 1.97 -4.52
CA HIS A 126 3.93 3.31 -4.45
C HIS A 126 5.30 3.40 -5.13
N ASP A 127 6.06 2.34 -5.08
CA ASP A 127 7.46 2.25 -5.52
C ASP A 127 7.68 1.40 -6.80
N ILE A 128 6.64 1.12 -7.57
CA ILE A 128 6.74 0.28 -8.79
C ILE A 128 7.71 0.85 -9.83
N GLY A 129 7.95 2.15 -9.81
CA GLY A 129 8.87 2.80 -10.75
C GLY A 129 10.34 2.44 -10.53
N LYS A 130 10.72 1.93 -9.35
CA LYS A 130 12.08 1.45 -9.08
C LYS A 130 12.48 0.27 -9.97
N MET A 131 11.50 -0.41 -10.61
CA MET A 131 11.77 -1.44 -11.60
C MET A 131 12.51 -0.96 -12.86
N GLU A 132 12.46 0.33 -13.18
CA GLU A 132 13.13 0.88 -14.36
C GLU A 132 14.65 1.05 -14.13
N ASN A 133 15.05 1.34 -12.88
CA ASN A 133 16.46 1.55 -12.52
C ASN A 133 16.84 0.82 -11.21
N PRO A 134 16.74 -0.52 -11.13
CA PRO A 134 16.84 -1.29 -9.87
C PRO A 134 18.12 -1.06 -9.08
N VAL A 135 19.25 -1.01 -9.78
CA VAL A 135 20.61 -0.97 -9.19
C VAL A 135 20.92 0.33 -8.43
N PHE A 136 20.15 1.40 -8.67
CA PHE A 136 20.32 2.67 -8.00
C PHE A 136 19.68 2.72 -6.61
N PHE A 137 18.84 1.75 -6.27
CA PHE A 137 18.16 1.68 -4.96
C PHE A 137 18.87 0.69 -4.06
N THR A 138 19.29 1.15 -2.89
CA THR A 138 20.16 0.40 -1.96
C THR A 138 19.59 -0.94 -1.54
N GLU A 139 18.26 -1.01 -1.36
CA GLU A 139 17.55 -2.23 -1.00
C GLU A 139 17.60 -3.33 -2.06
N ASN A 140 17.95 -2.99 -3.31
CA ASN A 140 18.09 -3.95 -4.42
C ASN A 140 19.55 -4.20 -4.82
N GLN A 141 20.52 -3.53 -4.18
CA GLN A 141 21.92 -3.73 -4.49
C GLN A 141 22.43 -5.05 -3.91
N SER A 142 22.95 -5.91 -4.77
CA SER A 142 23.67 -7.12 -4.39
C SER A 142 25.14 -7.00 -4.84
N GLY A 143 26.07 -6.92 -3.89
CA GLY A 143 27.47 -7.15 -4.23
C GLY A 143 28.37 -5.93 -4.49
N GLY A 144 28.14 -4.79 -3.84
CA GLY A 144 29.22 -3.83 -3.57
C GLY A 144 29.56 -2.78 -4.63
N VAL A 145 28.92 -2.73 -5.79
CA VAL A 145 29.11 -1.63 -6.74
C VAL A 145 27.99 -0.64 -6.57
N ASN A 146 28.32 0.54 -6.02
CA ASN A 146 27.39 1.67 -5.92
C ASN A 146 27.43 2.48 -7.23
N PRO A 147 26.38 2.45 -8.09
CA PRO A 147 26.38 3.15 -9.37
C PRO A 147 26.40 4.67 -9.23
N HIS A 148 26.02 5.22 -8.08
CA HIS A 148 26.08 6.65 -7.80
C HIS A 148 27.50 7.22 -7.74
N LYS A 149 28.53 6.38 -7.53
CA LYS A 149 29.93 6.83 -7.47
C LYS A 149 30.44 7.51 -8.76
N ASN A 150 29.81 7.21 -9.89
CA ASN A 150 30.19 7.74 -11.20
C ASN A 150 29.28 8.88 -11.67
N LEU A 151 28.36 9.33 -10.83
CA LEU A 151 27.39 10.39 -11.12
C LEU A 151 27.61 11.59 -10.19
N SER A 152 27.25 12.79 -10.65
CA SER A 152 27.13 13.94 -9.74
C SER A 152 25.97 13.75 -8.76
N TYR A 153 25.92 14.55 -7.70
CA TYR A 153 24.81 14.49 -6.73
C TYR A 153 23.49 14.83 -7.37
N GLU A 154 23.46 15.79 -8.30
CA GLU A 154 22.29 16.18 -9.07
C GLU A 154 21.80 15.04 -9.96
N GLN A 155 22.73 14.41 -10.70
CA GLN A 155 22.38 13.26 -11.54
C GLN A 155 21.85 12.10 -10.71
N SER A 156 22.48 11.81 -9.57
CA SER A 156 22.02 10.79 -8.64
C SER A 156 20.63 11.11 -8.08
N ALA A 157 20.38 12.36 -7.69
CA ALA A 157 19.08 12.81 -7.22
C ALA A 157 18.01 12.64 -8.29
N GLN A 158 18.28 13.02 -9.54
CA GLN A 158 17.34 12.88 -10.65
C GLN A 158 17.01 11.41 -10.96
N VAL A 159 17.99 10.50 -10.90
CA VAL A 159 17.73 9.06 -11.05
C VAL A 159 16.81 8.55 -9.94
N ILE A 160 17.04 8.97 -8.69
CA ILE A 160 16.17 8.58 -7.58
C ILE A 160 14.76 9.18 -7.76
N ILE A 161 14.67 10.48 -8.07
CA ILE A 161 13.38 11.18 -8.25
C ILE A 161 12.55 10.56 -9.39
N SER A 162 13.21 10.08 -10.45
CA SER A 162 12.54 9.55 -11.64
C SER A 162 11.62 8.36 -11.34
N HIS A 163 11.82 7.59 -10.22
CA HIS A 163 10.96 6.45 -9.92
C HIS A 163 9.48 6.86 -9.73
N VAL A 164 9.22 8.09 -9.31
CA VAL A 164 7.84 8.58 -9.17
C VAL A 164 7.19 8.72 -10.54
N THR A 165 7.87 9.38 -11.49
CA THR A 165 7.35 9.56 -12.85
C THR A 165 7.29 8.25 -13.64
N ASP A 166 8.25 7.38 -13.45
CA ASP A 166 8.29 6.05 -14.10
C ASP A 166 7.23 5.13 -13.49
N GLY A 167 7.01 5.23 -12.17
CA GLY A 167 5.90 4.56 -11.50
C GLY A 167 4.53 4.98 -12.04
N LEU A 168 4.31 6.26 -12.28
CA LEU A 168 3.08 6.77 -12.89
C LEU A 168 2.88 6.24 -14.32
N LYS A 169 3.94 6.22 -15.15
CA LYS A 169 3.89 5.62 -16.50
C LYS A 169 3.52 4.13 -16.46
N LEU A 170 4.15 3.38 -15.54
CA LEU A 170 3.82 1.96 -15.34
C LEU A 170 2.38 1.76 -14.85
N ALA A 171 1.91 2.62 -13.94
CA ALA A 171 0.54 2.59 -13.44
C ALA A 171 -0.48 2.87 -14.56
N GLU A 172 -0.19 3.82 -15.46
CA GLU A 172 -1.03 4.11 -16.62
C GLU A 172 -1.06 2.94 -17.62
N LYS A 173 0.10 2.39 -17.95
CA LYS A 173 0.22 1.24 -18.85
C LYS A 173 -0.56 0.02 -18.33
N ASN A 174 -0.66 -0.15 -17.02
CA ASN A 174 -1.39 -1.23 -16.38
C ASN A 174 -2.82 -0.85 -15.96
N ASN A 175 -3.34 0.30 -16.39
CA ASN A 175 -4.68 0.79 -16.09
C ASN A 175 -5.01 0.83 -14.59
N LEU A 176 -4.04 1.17 -13.74
CA LEU A 176 -4.30 1.30 -12.31
C LEU A 176 -5.25 2.47 -12.04
N PRO A 177 -6.18 2.33 -11.07
CA PRO A 177 -7.10 3.39 -10.69
C PRO A 177 -6.37 4.67 -10.27
N LYS A 178 -7.01 5.83 -10.48
CA LYS A 178 -6.45 7.13 -10.10
C LYS A 178 -6.02 7.16 -8.64
N VAL A 179 -6.85 6.63 -7.74
CA VAL A 179 -6.54 6.60 -6.30
C VAL A 179 -5.24 5.85 -5.96
N ILE A 180 -4.82 4.88 -6.77
CA ILE A 180 -3.53 4.19 -6.61
C ILE A 180 -2.39 5.05 -7.18
N LYS A 181 -2.61 5.72 -8.32
CA LYS A 181 -1.65 6.69 -8.88
C LYS A 181 -1.38 7.86 -7.93
N ASP A 182 -2.38 8.28 -7.16
CA ASP A 182 -2.26 9.31 -6.15
C ASP A 182 -1.23 8.91 -5.06
N PHE A 183 -1.17 7.64 -4.64
CA PHE A 183 -0.14 7.15 -3.72
C PHE A 183 1.27 7.21 -4.34
N ILE A 184 1.42 6.83 -5.62
CA ILE A 184 2.69 6.89 -6.33
C ILE A 184 3.19 8.34 -6.43
N SER A 185 2.32 9.29 -6.71
CA SER A 185 2.71 10.69 -6.89
C SER A 185 2.99 11.42 -5.58
N THR A 186 2.38 11.02 -4.45
CA THR A 186 2.37 11.79 -3.21
C THR A 186 3.30 11.26 -2.12
N HIS A 187 3.81 10.03 -2.23
CA HIS A 187 4.54 9.40 -1.10
C HIS A 187 5.83 10.13 -0.70
N HIS A 188 6.42 10.90 -1.59
CA HIS A 188 7.52 11.82 -1.27
C HIS A 188 7.11 13.29 -1.27
N GLY A 189 5.90 13.61 -1.72
CA GLY A 189 5.40 14.98 -1.83
C GLY A 189 6.34 15.88 -2.64
N LYS A 190 6.60 17.07 -2.13
CA LYS A 190 7.63 18.01 -2.58
C LYS A 190 8.88 17.97 -1.70
N GLY A 191 9.17 16.81 -1.13
CA GLY A 191 10.38 16.59 -0.35
C GLY A 191 11.64 16.65 -1.18
N LYS A 192 12.80 16.73 -0.50
CA LYS A 192 14.11 16.69 -1.15
C LYS A 192 14.77 15.33 -0.99
N THR A 193 15.58 14.94 -1.95
CA THR A 193 16.53 13.82 -1.83
C THR A 193 17.65 14.22 -0.86
N LYS A 194 17.32 14.22 0.46
CA LYS A 194 18.14 14.83 1.54
C LYS A 194 19.60 14.39 1.52
N TYR A 195 19.88 13.11 1.24
CA TYR A 195 21.25 12.62 1.19
C TYR A 195 22.09 13.37 0.14
N PHE A 196 21.63 13.43 -1.09
CA PHE A 196 22.37 14.08 -2.18
C PHE A 196 22.40 15.59 -2.01
N TYR A 197 21.30 16.18 -1.57
CA TYR A 197 21.23 17.64 -1.31
C TYR A 197 22.22 18.07 -0.23
N ILE A 198 22.29 17.35 0.90
CA ILE A 198 23.20 17.65 1.99
C ILE A 198 24.66 17.39 1.58
N SER A 199 24.90 16.28 0.88
CA SER A 199 26.26 15.97 0.38
C SER A 199 26.76 17.05 -0.56
N TRP A 200 25.92 17.51 -1.47
CA TRP A 200 26.24 18.60 -2.37
C TRP A 200 26.58 19.90 -1.60
N LYS A 201 25.76 20.30 -0.64
CA LYS A 201 26.03 21.49 0.20
C LYS A 201 27.32 21.38 1.01
N ASN A 202 27.64 20.19 1.49
CA ASN A 202 28.89 19.99 2.24
C ASN A 202 30.14 20.10 1.36
N GLU A 203 30.05 19.74 0.08
CA GLU A 203 31.16 19.88 -0.88
C GLU A 203 31.25 21.28 -1.49
N HIS A 204 30.13 22.04 -1.48
CA HIS A 204 30.06 23.39 -2.06
C HIS A 204 29.52 24.41 -1.02
N PRO A 205 30.27 24.68 0.07
CA PRO A 205 29.74 25.45 1.20
C PRO A 205 29.43 26.93 0.83
N ASP A 206 30.08 27.46 -0.18
CA ASP A 206 29.92 28.83 -0.64
C ASP A 206 28.94 29.00 -1.83
N GLU A 207 28.31 27.91 -2.28
CA GLU A 207 27.41 27.92 -3.42
C GLU A 207 25.98 27.48 -3.01
N GLU A 208 24.97 27.96 -3.75
CA GLU A 208 23.60 27.56 -3.56
C GLU A 208 23.23 26.53 -4.63
N PRO A 209 22.67 25.34 -4.23
CA PRO A 209 22.26 24.32 -5.16
C PRO A 209 21.02 24.74 -5.94
N ASN A 210 20.89 24.25 -7.16
CA ASN A 210 19.60 24.28 -7.83
C ASN A 210 18.64 23.28 -7.13
N GLU A 211 17.82 23.81 -6.22
CA GLU A 211 16.92 23.00 -5.37
C GLU A 211 15.93 22.14 -6.18
N GLU A 212 15.54 22.59 -7.38
CA GLU A 212 14.62 21.86 -8.25
C GLU A 212 15.19 20.48 -8.64
N LEU A 213 16.51 20.37 -8.79
CA LEU A 213 17.18 19.12 -9.15
C LEU A 213 17.15 18.06 -8.02
N PHE A 214 16.92 18.50 -6.79
CA PHE A 214 16.86 17.64 -5.61
C PHE A 214 15.44 17.46 -5.08
N THR A 215 14.45 18.12 -5.66
CA THR A 215 13.06 18.16 -5.16
C THR A 215 12.16 17.23 -5.96
N TYR A 216 11.37 16.41 -5.26
CA TYR A 216 10.35 15.58 -5.87
C TYR A 216 9.22 16.42 -6.48
N PRO A 217 8.59 15.96 -7.58
CA PRO A 217 7.60 16.76 -8.31
C PRO A 217 6.31 16.99 -7.52
N GLY A 218 6.03 16.19 -6.50
CA GLY A 218 4.78 16.24 -5.76
C GLY A 218 3.59 15.66 -6.53
N PRO A 219 2.39 15.96 -6.11
CA PRO A 219 1.97 16.86 -5.04
C PRO A 219 2.23 16.33 -3.62
N ASN A 220 2.07 17.20 -2.61
CA ASN A 220 2.02 16.74 -1.21
C ASN A 220 0.78 15.89 -0.96
N PRO A 221 0.78 15.03 0.07
CA PRO A 221 -0.39 14.28 0.48
C PRO A 221 -1.61 15.17 0.69
N PHE A 222 -2.76 14.77 0.15
CA PHE A 222 -4.01 15.52 0.24
C PHE A 222 -5.18 14.70 0.79
N THR A 223 -4.93 13.43 1.15
CA THR A 223 -5.87 12.55 1.88
C THR A 223 -5.19 11.97 3.11
N ARG A 224 -5.98 11.55 4.11
CA ARG A 224 -5.43 10.87 5.29
C ARG A 224 -4.65 9.61 4.90
N GLU A 225 -5.15 8.89 3.90
CA GLU A 225 -4.56 7.68 3.39
C GLU A 225 -3.15 7.91 2.79
N THR A 226 -3.01 8.94 1.95
CA THR A 226 -1.72 9.29 1.34
C THR A 226 -0.73 9.85 2.37
N ALA A 227 -1.20 10.59 3.37
CA ALA A 227 -0.36 11.07 4.47
C ALA A 227 0.17 9.91 5.33
N ILE A 228 -0.69 8.92 5.65
CA ILE A 228 -0.27 7.73 6.40
C ILE A 228 0.81 6.96 5.64
N LEU A 229 0.65 6.82 4.31
CA LEU A 229 1.67 6.18 3.50
C LEU A 229 3.00 6.91 3.57
N MET A 230 3.02 8.24 3.37
CA MET A 230 4.24 9.04 3.43
C MET A 230 4.96 8.87 4.78
N MET A 231 4.21 8.88 5.89
CA MET A 231 4.78 8.64 7.22
C MET A 231 5.33 7.21 7.36
N ALA A 232 4.59 6.20 6.90
CA ALA A 232 4.96 4.80 7.03
C ALA A 232 6.19 4.45 6.19
N ASP A 233 6.26 4.95 4.96
CA ASP A 233 7.37 4.77 4.05
C ASP A 233 8.67 5.32 4.66
N ALA A 234 8.67 6.58 5.07
CA ALA A 234 9.83 7.21 5.67
C ALA A 234 10.29 6.53 6.96
N VAL A 235 9.35 6.12 7.82
CA VAL A 235 9.65 5.44 9.08
C VAL A 235 10.19 4.03 8.84
N GLU A 236 9.62 3.25 7.90
CA GLU A 236 10.10 1.91 7.57
C GLU A 236 11.51 1.98 6.97
N ALA A 237 11.73 2.85 5.99
CA ALA A 237 13.03 3.02 5.36
C ALA A 237 14.11 3.43 6.36
N ALA A 238 13.83 4.40 7.23
CA ALA A 238 14.78 4.86 8.23
C ALA A 238 15.03 3.80 9.33
N SER A 239 14.03 2.99 9.66
CA SER A 239 14.18 1.95 10.69
C SER A 239 15.24 0.90 10.36
N ARG A 240 15.46 0.64 9.06
CA ARG A 240 16.50 -0.31 8.59
C ARG A 240 17.92 0.13 8.89
N SER A 241 18.13 1.43 9.11
CA SER A 241 19.43 2.03 9.38
C SER A 241 19.71 2.20 10.88
N LEU A 242 18.82 1.75 11.78
CA LEU A 242 19.03 1.82 13.20
C LEU A 242 20.19 0.86 13.62
N PRO A 243 21.17 1.34 14.39
CA PRO A 243 22.25 0.49 14.88
C PRO A 243 21.76 -0.53 15.91
N GLU A 244 20.74 -0.17 16.68
CA GLU A 244 20.09 -1.01 17.68
C GLU A 244 18.59 -0.77 17.71
N TYR A 245 17.81 -1.84 17.89
CA TYR A 245 16.35 -1.79 17.93
C TYR A 245 15.84 -1.75 19.39
N THR A 246 16.31 -0.76 20.15
CA THR A 246 15.79 -0.50 21.50
C THR A 246 14.47 0.26 21.43
N GLU A 247 13.69 0.19 22.51
CA GLU A 247 12.45 0.97 22.61
C GLU A 247 12.70 2.47 22.46
N GLU A 248 13.78 2.96 23.02
CA GLU A 248 14.18 4.37 22.94
C GLU A 248 14.55 4.77 21.51
N SER A 249 15.39 3.98 20.81
CA SER A 249 15.82 4.27 19.44
C SER A 249 14.64 4.28 18.46
N ILE A 250 13.70 3.32 18.61
CA ILE A 250 12.49 3.26 17.80
C ILE A 250 11.57 4.46 18.06
N ASN A 251 11.37 4.81 19.34
CA ASN A 251 10.52 5.94 19.72
C ASN A 251 11.09 7.25 19.16
N ASN A 252 12.39 7.49 19.33
CA ASN A 252 13.07 8.68 18.84
C ASN A 252 13.03 8.78 17.31
N LEU A 253 13.22 7.66 16.61
CA LEU A 253 13.13 7.60 15.15
C LEU A 253 11.74 8.04 14.65
N VAL A 254 10.68 7.41 15.19
CA VAL A 254 9.31 7.69 14.76
C VAL A 254 8.94 9.14 15.01
N GLU A 255 9.26 9.68 16.21
CA GLU A 255 9.01 11.09 16.53
C GLU A 255 9.74 12.00 15.55
N LYS A 256 11.06 11.84 15.43
CA LYS A 256 11.90 12.69 14.58
C LYS A 256 11.44 12.74 13.13
N ILE A 257 11.11 11.57 12.54
CA ILE A 257 10.71 11.50 11.13
C ILE A 257 9.37 12.20 10.92
N ILE A 258 8.36 11.86 11.74
CA ILE A 258 7.01 12.39 11.54
C ILE A 258 6.95 13.88 11.89
N ASP A 259 7.63 14.33 12.96
CA ASP A 259 7.68 15.74 13.32
C ASP A 259 8.36 16.58 12.23
N SER A 260 9.48 16.08 11.66
CA SER A 260 10.11 16.74 10.50
C SER A 260 9.14 16.89 9.33
N GLN A 261 8.32 15.87 9.02
CA GLN A 261 7.33 15.94 7.94
C GLN A 261 6.22 16.96 8.23
N VAL A 262 5.79 17.05 9.49
CA VAL A 262 4.81 18.06 9.95
C VAL A 262 5.40 19.48 9.86
N GLU A 263 6.62 19.68 10.34
CA GLU A 263 7.33 20.97 10.32
C GLU A 263 7.60 21.45 8.90
N GLU A 264 7.99 20.55 8.00
CA GLU A 264 8.15 20.82 6.56
C GLU A 264 6.82 21.12 5.85
N GLY A 265 5.69 20.89 6.52
CA GLY A 265 4.36 21.29 6.05
C GLY A 265 3.76 20.37 5.01
N PHE A 266 4.22 19.11 4.90
CA PHE A 266 3.70 18.16 3.90
C PHE A 266 2.22 17.85 4.07
N PHE A 267 1.66 18.00 5.26
CA PHE A 267 0.27 17.64 5.56
C PHE A 267 -0.68 18.85 5.62
N LYS A 268 -0.26 20.05 5.19
CA LYS A 268 -1.09 21.27 5.26
C LYS A 268 -2.38 21.18 4.46
N GLU A 269 -2.36 20.46 3.34
CA GLU A 269 -3.53 20.28 2.47
C GLU A 269 -4.32 18.98 2.76
N CYS A 270 -3.90 18.25 3.81
CA CYS A 270 -4.46 16.95 4.16
C CYS A 270 -5.44 17.08 5.34
N PRO A 271 -6.63 16.44 5.30
CA PRO A 271 -7.58 16.45 6.41
C PRO A 271 -7.19 15.49 7.55
N ILE A 272 -5.89 15.36 7.82
CA ILE A 272 -5.34 14.61 8.95
C ILE A 272 -5.20 15.54 10.16
N THR A 273 -5.63 15.09 11.33
CA THR A 273 -5.54 15.88 12.55
C THR A 273 -4.27 15.57 13.35
N PHE A 274 -3.84 16.50 14.22
CA PHE A 274 -2.76 16.21 15.16
C PHE A 274 -3.04 15.00 16.06
N LYS A 275 -4.32 14.75 16.39
CA LYS A 275 -4.75 13.56 17.12
C LYS A 275 -4.50 12.29 16.29
N ASP A 276 -4.82 12.32 15.01
CA ASP A 276 -4.58 11.18 14.11
C ASP A 276 -3.08 10.92 14.01
N ILE A 277 -2.25 11.95 13.84
CA ILE A 277 -0.79 11.84 13.77
C ILE A 277 -0.23 11.21 15.07
N ALA A 278 -0.72 11.62 16.23
CA ALA A 278 -0.29 11.01 17.50
C ALA A 278 -0.64 9.51 17.58
N ILE A 279 -1.83 9.12 17.10
CA ILE A 279 -2.23 7.71 17.01
C ILE A 279 -1.34 6.95 16.03
N VAL A 280 -1.08 7.51 14.83
CA VAL A 280 -0.19 6.91 13.82
C VAL A 280 1.20 6.66 14.39
N LYS A 281 1.81 7.65 15.08
CA LYS A 281 3.09 7.49 15.78
C LYS A 281 3.06 6.34 16.78
N SER A 282 2.01 6.26 17.61
CA SER A 282 1.86 5.18 18.59
C SER A 282 1.82 3.81 17.93
N VAL A 283 1.04 3.66 16.85
CA VAL A 283 0.94 2.41 16.09
C VAL A 283 2.30 2.02 15.48
N PHE A 284 3.00 2.97 14.89
CA PHE A 284 4.30 2.69 14.26
C PHE A 284 5.34 2.24 15.30
N LYS A 285 5.39 2.88 16.46
CA LYS A 285 6.26 2.46 17.58
C LYS A 285 5.96 1.04 18.04
N GLU A 286 4.68 0.72 18.24
CA GLU A 286 4.22 -0.61 18.66
C GLU A 286 4.60 -1.69 17.62
N LYS A 287 4.33 -1.42 16.33
CA LYS A 287 4.59 -2.37 15.25
C LYS A 287 6.08 -2.58 14.99
N LEU A 288 6.89 -1.54 14.99
CA LEU A 288 8.34 -1.67 14.81
C LEU A 288 8.98 -2.49 15.93
N LYS A 289 8.56 -2.30 17.20
CA LYS A 289 9.00 -3.14 18.31
C LYS A 289 8.67 -4.62 18.06
N THR A 290 7.50 -4.91 17.51
CA THR A 290 7.10 -6.29 17.20
C THR A 290 7.89 -6.88 16.04
N ILE A 291 8.17 -6.09 14.99
CA ILE A 291 8.91 -6.53 13.79
C ILE A 291 10.36 -6.85 14.14
N TYR A 292 11.00 -6.00 14.95
CA TYR A 292 12.41 -6.11 15.30
C TYR A 292 12.68 -6.80 16.65
N HIS A 293 11.65 -7.45 17.25
CA HIS A 293 11.83 -8.20 18.48
C HIS A 293 12.88 -9.30 18.31
N THR A 294 13.93 -9.24 19.13
CA THR A 294 15.05 -10.19 19.09
C THR A 294 14.53 -11.60 19.36
N ARG A 295 14.74 -12.51 18.43
CA ARG A 295 14.46 -13.94 18.67
C ARG A 295 15.43 -14.47 19.72
N ILE A 296 14.91 -15.25 20.66
CA ILE A 296 15.74 -15.97 21.62
C ILE A 296 16.67 -16.89 20.85
N SER A 297 17.98 -16.74 21.03
CA SER A 297 18.96 -17.67 20.46
C SER A 297 18.74 -19.07 21.06
N TYR A 298 18.65 -20.07 20.21
CA TYR A 298 18.58 -21.45 20.70
C TYR A 298 19.88 -21.82 21.43
N PRO A 299 19.81 -22.42 22.62
CA PRO A 299 21.01 -22.87 23.35
C PRO A 299 21.69 -23.98 22.54
N GLU A 300 23.02 -23.88 22.40
CA GLU A 300 23.80 -24.95 21.81
C GLU A 300 23.93 -26.12 22.79
N LEU A 301 23.80 -27.36 22.29
CA LEU A 301 24.11 -28.56 23.06
C LEU A 301 25.61 -28.54 23.42
N LYS A 302 25.90 -28.38 24.70
CA LYS A 302 27.26 -28.60 25.18
C LYS A 302 27.63 -30.09 24.95
N LYS A 303 28.62 -30.32 24.05
CA LYS A 303 29.23 -31.63 23.88
C LYS A 303 30.05 -32.03 25.08
#